data_77b7258af6ab9ca483feb72ffa67789e
#
_entry.id   77b7258af6ab9ca483feb72ffa67789e
#
_cell.length_a   1.000
_cell.length_b   1.000
_cell.length_c   1.000
_cell.angle_alpha   90.00
_cell.angle_beta   90.00
_cell.angle_gamma   90.00
#
_symmetry.space_group_name_H-M   'P 1'
#
loop_
_entity.id
_entity.type
_entity.pdbx_description
1 polymer ?
#
loop_
_entity_poly.entity_id
_entity_poly.type
_entity_poly.pdbx_seq_one_letter_code
_entity_poly.pdbx_strand_id
1 'polypeptide(L)'
;MATSLEQRLAFFAAAPRQHLLRQIQRGIEKESLRADQEGILAQTGHPEAFGSALTHPSITTDFSEALLEFITPVSDSIDDTLNELDAIHRFAVSELGDETIWNASMPCRLGETDDAIPVARFGSSNTATMKTRYRLGLGHPLPAFITISRCQNRCGKSFTPPKIASCR
;
A
#
# COMPACT_ATOMS: atom_id res chain seq x y z
N MET A 1 14.09 -4.87 -29.96
CA MET A 1 13.09 -3.82 -30.34
C MET A 1 11.86 -3.98 -29.47
N ALA A 2 11.39 -2.88 -28.85
CA ALA A 2 10.14 -2.93 -28.08
C ALA A 2 8.96 -3.08 -29.04
N THR A 3 8.10 -4.07 -28.83
CA THR A 3 6.84 -4.24 -29.58
C THR A 3 5.91 -3.07 -29.31
N SER A 4 5.26 -2.53 -30.35
CA SER A 4 4.27 -1.45 -30.18
C SER A 4 3.07 -1.90 -29.36
N LEU A 5 2.33 -0.96 -28.75
CA LEU A 5 1.09 -1.28 -28.03
C LEU A 5 0.11 -2.05 -28.92
N GLU A 6 -0.04 -1.62 -30.16
CA GLU A 6 -0.92 -2.26 -31.15
C GLU A 6 -0.53 -3.72 -31.41
N GLN A 7 0.77 -4.01 -31.55
CA GLN A 7 1.26 -5.38 -31.72
C GLN A 7 0.98 -6.24 -30.49
N ARG A 8 1.08 -5.68 -29.28
CA ARG A 8 0.74 -6.38 -28.03
C ARG A 8 -0.76 -6.65 -27.93
N LEU A 9 -1.59 -5.67 -28.27
CA LEU A 9 -3.04 -5.83 -28.27
C LEU A 9 -3.48 -6.88 -29.30
N ALA A 10 -2.94 -6.82 -30.52
CA ALA A 10 -3.22 -7.82 -31.56
C ALA A 10 -2.76 -9.22 -31.14
N PHE A 11 -1.63 -9.34 -30.43
CA PHE A 11 -1.17 -10.62 -29.90
C PHE A 11 -2.17 -11.25 -28.92
N PHE A 12 -2.74 -10.46 -28.00
CA PHE A 12 -3.74 -10.95 -27.03
C PHE A 12 -5.14 -11.08 -27.62
N ALA A 13 -5.49 -10.29 -28.64
CA ALA A 13 -6.77 -10.36 -29.31
C ALA A 13 -6.95 -11.63 -30.16
N ALA A 14 -5.85 -12.30 -30.52
CA ALA A 14 -5.89 -13.55 -31.27
C ALA A 14 -6.64 -14.66 -30.51
N ALA A 15 -7.58 -15.32 -31.16
CA ALA A 15 -8.49 -16.30 -30.57
C ALA A 15 -7.85 -17.34 -29.63
N PRO A 16 -6.66 -17.94 -29.95
CA PRO A 16 -6.03 -18.91 -29.06
C PRO A 16 -5.53 -18.32 -27.73
N ARG A 17 -5.48 -16.99 -27.60
CA ARG A 17 -4.87 -16.29 -26.44
C ARG A 17 -5.86 -15.48 -25.63
N GLN A 18 -7.08 -15.30 -26.08
CA GLN A 18 -8.10 -14.55 -25.37
C GLN A 18 -8.39 -15.11 -23.97
N HIS A 19 -8.26 -16.42 -23.78
CA HIS A 19 -8.43 -17.07 -22.49
C HIS A 19 -7.44 -16.56 -21.44
N LEU A 20 -6.22 -16.14 -21.85
CA LEU A 20 -5.20 -15.61 -20.92
C LEU A 20 -5.66 -14.32 -20.24
N LEU A 21 -6.48 -13.51 -20.93
CA LEU A 21 -7.03 -12.28 -20.38
C LEU A 21 -8.15 -12.56 -19.35
N ARG A 22 -8.76 -13.73 -19.41
CA ARG A 22 -9.81 -14.15 -18.46
C ARG A 22 -9.25 -14.83 -17.20
N GLN A 23 -7.98 -15.23 -17.24
CA GLN A 23 -7.30 -15.90 -16.15
C GLN A 23 -6.34 -14.98 -15.38
N ILE A 24 -6.53 -13.65 -15.52
CA ILE A 24 -5.72 -12.68 -14.80
C ILE A 24 -6.08 -12.75 -13.33
N GLN A 25 -5.10 -13.13 -12.51
CA GLN A 25 -5.22 -13.04 -11.07
C GLN A 25 -4.69 -11.69 -10.59
N ARG A 26 -5.35 -11.11 -9.60
CA ARG A 26 -5.00 -9.80 -9.04
C ARG A 26 -5.19 -9.79 -7.53
N GLY A 27 -4.35 -9.03 -6.87
CA GLY A 27 -4.51 -8.62 -5.48
C GLY A 27 -4.30 -7.11 -5.40
N ILE A 28 -4.85 -6.48 -4.38
CA ILE A 28 -4.73 -5.06 -4.11
C ILE A 28 -3.92 -4.88 -2.84
N GLU A 29 -2.92 -4.02 -2.91
CA GLU A 29 -2.26 -3.40 -1.76
C GLU A 29 -2.70 -1.94 -1.74
N LYS A 30 -3.39 -1.53 -0.68
CA LYS A 30 -3.87 -0.17 -0.51
C LYS A 30 -3.28 0.44 0.74
N GLU A 31 -2.56 1.52 0.58
CA GLU A 31 -2.00 2.29 1.67
C GLU A 31 -2.89 3.50 2.00
N SER A 32 -3.02 3.79 3.28
CA SER A 32 -3.77 4.96 3.77
C SER A 32 -3.21 5.42 5.10
N LEU A 33 -3.11 6.74 5.28
CA LEU A 33 -2.73 7.32 6.56
C LEU A 33 -3.89 7.24 7.55
N ARG A 34 -3.55 7.07 8.83
CA ARG A 34 -4.47 7.35 9.93
C ARG A 34 -4.36 8.84 10.30
N ALA A 35 -5.47 9.47 10.51
CA ALA A 35 -5.56 10.85 10.94
C ALA A 35 -6.53 10.97 12.12
N ASP A 36 -6.33 11.95 12.97
CA ASP A 36 -7.28 12.32 14.01
C ASP A 36 -8.51 13.05 13.43
N GLN A 37 -9.43 13.47 14.29
CA GLN A 37 -10.65 14.15 13.89
C GLN A 37 -10.41 15.55 13.29
N GLU A 38 -9.28 16.16 13.59
CA GLU A 38 -8.82 17.44 13.02
C GLU A 38 -8.09 17.29 11.68
N GLY A 39 -7.94 16.05 11.22
CA GLY A 39 -7.23 15.72 9.99
C GLY A 39 -5.70 15.83 10.11
N ILE A 40 -5.17 15.71 11.32
CA ILE A 40 -3.74 15.68 11.61
C ILE A 40 -3.27 14.22 11.63
N LEU A 41 -2.05 13.98 11.15
CA LEU A 41 -1.44 12.65 11.13
C LEU A 41 -1.43 12.02 12.51
N ALA A 42 -1.98 10.82 12.64
CA ALA A 42 -2.05 10.07 13.88
C ALA A 42 -0.65 9.85 14.48
N GLN A 43 -0.55 10.02 15.79
CA GLN A 43 0.69 9.80 16.55
C GLN A 43 0.64 8.52 17.39
N THR A 44 -0.48 7.83 17.39
CA THR A 44 -0.70 6.58 18.12
C THR A 44 0.07 5.43 17.49
N GLY A 45 0.31 4.39 18.25
CA GLY A 45 0.87 3.13 17.76
C GLY A 45 -0.08 2.38 16.84
N HIS A 46 0.42 1.30 16.22
CA HIS A 46 -0.43 0.36 15.49
C HIS A 46 -1.52 -0.20 16.41
N PRO A 47 -2.81 -0.13 16.03
CA PRO A 47 -3.90 -0.56 16.88
C PRO A 47 -3.77 -2.03 17.30
N GLU A 48 -3.91 -2.31 18.59
CA GLU A 48 -3.77 -3.67 19.13
C GLU A 48 -4.77 -4.67 18.51
N ALA A 49 -5.96 -4.18 18.16
CA ALA A 49 -7.00 -4.98 17.53
C ALA A 49 -6.59 -5.54 16.16
N PHE A 50 -5.63 -4.92 15.48
CA PHE A 50 -5.07 -5.43 14.23
C PHE A 50 -4.01 -6.50 14.45
N GLY A 51 -3.62 -6.76 15.70
CA GLY A 51 -2.58 -7.70 16.02
C GLY A 51 -1.19 -7.23 15.57
N SER A 52 -0.32 -8.16 15.21
CA SER A 52 1.05 -7.83 14.83
C SER A 52 1.14 -7.39 13.37
N ALA A 53 1.62 -6.16 13.14
CA ALA A 53 1.88 -5.64 11.80
C ALA A 53 2.88 -6.50 10.98
N LEU A 54 3.69 -7.33 11.63
CA LEU A 54 4.64 -8.23 10.94
C LEU A 54 4.02 -9.55 10.47
N THR A 55 2.91 -9.96 11.07
CA THR A 55 2.36 -11.31 10.84
C THR A 55 0.90 -11.30 10.43
N HIS A 56 0.22 -10.16 10.48
CA HIS A 56 -1.17 -10.09 10.00
C HIS A 56 -1.20 -10.21 8.48
N PRO A 57 -2.06 -11.10 7.92
CA PRO A 57 -2.03 -11.38 6.48
C PRO A 57 -2.57 -10.23 5.61
N SER A 58 -3.40 -9.36 6.18
CA SER A 58 -4.15 -8.36 5.41
C SER A 58 -3.99 -6.92 5.90
N ILE A 59 -3.41 -6.69 7.09
CA ILE A 59 -3.21 -5.35 7.64
C ILE A 59 -1.80 -5.25 8.20
N THR A 60 -1.03 -4.31 7.68
CA THR A 60 0.33 -4.03 8.15
C THR A 60 0.57 -2.52 8.20
N THR A 61 1.75 -2.11 8.62
CA THR A 61 2.26 -0.76 8.44
C THR A 61 3.38 -0.79 7.38
N ASP A 62 3.59 0.32 6.68
CA ASP A 62 4.79 0.45 5.87
C ASP A 62 5.84 1.32 6.55
N PHE A 63 6.21 2.46 5.99
CA PHE A 63 7.31 3.27 6.54
C PHE A 63 6.89 4.06 7.77
N SER A 64 5.70 4.64 7.77
CA SER A 64 5.16 5.38 8.91
C SER A 64 4.29 4.47 9.79
N GLU A 65 4.38 4.66 11.11
CA GLU A 65 3.48 4.00 12.08
C GLU A 65 2.01 4.37 11.85
N ALA A 66 1.76 5.56 11.32
CA ALA A 66 0.44 6.03 10.96
C ALA A 66 -0.05 5.53 9.59
N LEU A 67 0.78 4.85 8.82
CA LEU A 67 0.40 4.33 7.50
C LEU A 67 -0.09 2.89 7.64
N LEU A 68 -1.36 2.66 7.32
CA LEU A 68 -1.92 1.32 7.19
C LEU A 68 -1.80 0.85 5.75
N GLU A 69 -1.33 -0.36 5.58
CA GLU A 69 -1.29 -1.07 4.30
C GLU A 69 -2.27 -2.23 4.37
N PHE A 70 -3.26 -2.22 3.49
CA PHE A 70 -4.27 -3.27 3.35
C PHE A 70 -3.94 -4.16 2.17
N ILE A 71 -3.90 -5.46 2.41
CA ILE A 71 -3.47 -6.46 1.45
C ILE A 71 -4.59 -7.47 1.24
N THR A 72 -5.10 -7.59 0.01
CA THR A 72 -6.08 -8.61 -0.32
C THR A 72 -5.40 -9.88 -0.80
N PRO A 73 -6.06 -11.05 -0.63
CA PRO A 73 -5.65 -12.26 -1.33
C PRO A 73 -5.67 -12.08 -2.84
N VAL A 74 -4.96 -12.94 -3.53
CA VAL A 74 -4.99 -12.99 -4.99
C VAL A 74 -6.25 -13.72 -5.45
N SER A 75 -7.03 -13.08 -6.35
CA SER A 75 -8.26 -13.64 -6.94
C SER A 75 -8.33 -13.39 -8.45
N ASP A 76 -9.06 -14.21 -9.16
CA ASP A 76 -9.43 -14.01 -10.56
C ASP A 76 -10.75 -13.22 -10.71
N SER A 77 -11.49 -13.07 -9.62
CA SER A 77 -12.72 -12.29 -9.53
C SER A 77 -12.43 -10.86 -9.05
N ILE A 78 -12.94 -9.87 -9.78
CA ILE A 78 -12.84 -8.46 -9.37
C ILE A 78 -13.74 -8.23 -8.16
N ASP A 79 -14.94 -8.79 -8.19
CA ASP A 79 -15.92 -8.59 -7.13
C ASP A 79 -15.41 -9.18 -5.80
N ASP A 80 -14.82 -10.38 -5.83
CA ASP A 80 -14.23 -10.98 -4.62
C ASP A 80 -13.08 -10.13 -4.08
N THR A 81 -12.21 -9.61 -4.97
CA THR A 81 -11.11 -8.74 -4.55
C THR A 81 -11.62 -7.45 -3.90
N LEU A 82 -12.67 -6.85 -4.45
CA LEU A 82 -13.25 -5.61 -3.90
C LEU A 82 -14.03 -5.88 -2.61
N ASN A 83 -14.76 -6.99 -2.53
CA ASN A 83 -15.47 -7.40 -1.31
C ASN A 83 -14.50 -7.66 -0.16
N GLU A 84 -13.36 -8.29 -0.44
CA GLU A 84 -12.31 -8.52 0.56
C GLU A 84 -11.70 -7.19 1.02
N LEU A 85 -11.39 -6.28 0.10
CA LEU A 85 -10.89 -4.95 0.46
C LEU A 85 -11.91 -4.17 1.30
N ASP A 86 -13.20 -4.22 0.97
CA ASP A 86 -14.26 -3.59 1.74
C ASP A 86 -14.37 -4.19 3.15
N ALA A 87 -14.26 -5.51 3.28
CA ALA A 87 -14.27 -6.19 4.58
C ALA A 87 -13.09 -5.75 5.46
N ILE A 88 -11.88 -5.69 4.89
CA ILE A 88 -10.68 -5.19 5.60
C ILE A 88 -10.89 -3.74 6.05
N HIS A 89 -11.42 -2.89 5.16
CA HIS A 89 -11.71 -1.49 5.49
C HIS A 89 -12.73 -1.35 6.62
N ARG A 90 -13.84 -2.08 6.56
CA ARG A 90 -14.88 -2.05 7.60
C ARG A 90 -14.32 -2.46 8.95
N PHE A 91 -13.55 -3.54 8.98
CA PHE A 91 -12.88 -3.98 10.19
C PHE A 91 -11.92 -2.89 10.71
N ALA A 92 -11.07 -2.34 9.85
CA ALA A 92 -10.13 -1.31 10.27
C ALA A 92 -10.85 -0.08 10.84
N VAL A 93 -11.90 0.41 10.18
CA VAL A 93 -12.67 1.57 10.66
C VAL A 93 -13.35 1.28 11.98
N SER A 94 -13.85 0.05 12.23
CA SER A 94 -14.50 -0.29 13.52
C SER A 94 -13.54 -0.28 14.71
N GLU A 95 -12.25 -0.48 14.47
CA GLU A 95 -11.23 -0.62 15.52
C GLU A 95 -10.35 0.65 15.72
N LEU A 96 -10.50 1.67 14.87
CA LEU A 96 -9.68 2.87 14.94
C LEU A 96 -10.13 3.87 16.04
N GLY A 97 -11.30 3.66 16.67
CA GLY A 97 -11.82 4.58 17.67
C GLY A 97 -12.06 5.98 17.08
N ASP A 98 -11.37 6.99 17.62
CA ASP A 98 -11.52 8.38 17.20
C ASP A 98 -10.69 8.75 15.97
N GLU A 99 -9.88 7.83 15.45
CA GLU A 99 -9.10 8.06 14.25
C GLU A 99 -9.87 7.69 12.99
N THR A 100 -9.45 8.26 11.88
CA THR A 100 -10.04 8.03 10.55
C THR A 100 -8.98 7.55 9.55
N ILE A 101 -9.44 6.87 8.52
CA ILE A 101 -8.61 6.50 7.36
C ILE A 101 -8.64 7.66 6.37
N TRP A 102 -7.49 8.25 6.11
CA TRP A 102 -7.34 9.31 5.15
C TRP A 102 -7.28 8.75 3.72
N ASN A 103 -8.34 8.96 2.95
CA ASN A 103 -8.51 8.38 1.61
C ASN A 103 -8.21 9.35 0.45
N ALA A 104 -7.54 10.47 0.71
CA ALA A 104 -7.12 11.39 -0.35
C ALA A 104 -5.71 11.07 -0.85
N SER A 105 -5.43 11.36 -2.13
CA SER A 105 -4.11 11.14 -2.73
C SER A 105 -3.03 12.08 -2.20
N MET A 106 -3.42 13.21 -1.61
CA MET A 106 -2.51 14.11 -0.91
C MET A 106 -2.45 13.73 0.57
N PRO A 107 -1.34 13.96 1.27
CA PRO A 107 -1.24 13.66 2.69
C PRO A 107 -2.25 14.48 3.51
N CYS A 108 -2.63 13.96 4.68
CA CYS A 108 -3.30 14.71 5.71
C CYS A 108 -2.36 15.80 6.27
N ARG A 109 -2.84 16.61 7.22
CA ARG A 109 -1.97 17.60 7.86
C ARG A 109 -0.86 16.88 8.63
N LEU A 110 0.35 17.06 8.16
CA LEU A 110 1.56 16.60 8.86
C LEU A 110 1.88 17.61 9.98
N GLY A 111 2.58 17.18 11.01
CA GLY A 111 3.08 18.10 12.04
C GLY A 111 4.02 19.16 11.47
N GLU A 112 4.40 20.15 12.28
CA GLU A 112 5.20 21.28 11.84
C GLU A 112 6.65 20.91 11.49
N THR A 113 7.12 19.76 11.94
CA THR A 113 8.48 19.27 11.72
C THR A 113 8.48 17.87 11.14
N ASP A 114 9.55 17.55 10.47
CA ASP A 114 9.77 16.24 9.86
C ASP A 114 9.80 15.09 10.87
N ASP A 115 10.20 15.38 12.10
CA ASP A 115 10.22 14.43 13.21
C ASP A 115 8.82 14.09 13.72
N ALA A 116 7.82 14.89 13.35
CA ALA A 116 6.41 14.63 13.67
C ALA A 116 5.82 13.42 12.92
N ILE A 117 6.52 12.89 11.90
CA ILE A 117 6.07 11.68 11.20
C ILE A 117 6.63 10.46 11.93
N PRO A 118 5.81 9.65 12.62
CA PRO A 118 6.27 8.50 13.36
C PRO A 118 6.75 7.39 12.40
N VAL A 119 7.95 6.88 12.63
CA VAL A 119 8.47 5.71 11.90
C VAL A 119 7.85 4.44 12.47
N ALA A 120 7.47 3.50 11.60
CA ALA A 120 6.84 2.23 11.97
C ALA A 120 7.66 1.47 13.03
N ARG A 121 6.96 1.05 14.09
CA ARG A 121 7.53 0.39 15.26
C ARG A 121 7.25 -1.11 15.18
N PHE A 122 8.18 -1.85 14.63
CA PHE A 122 8.10 -3.32 14.61
C PHE A 122 8.79 -3.95 15.83
N GLY A 123 8.59 -3.37 17.00
CA GLY A 123 9.27 -3.78 18.21
C GLY A 123 10.77 -3.60 18.12
N SER A 124 11.55 -4.54 18.67
CA SER A 124 13.03 -4.56 18.60
C SER A 124 13.57 -5.22 17.33
N SER A 125 12.78 -5.29 16.26
CA SER A 125 13.16 -5.96 15.03
C SER A 125 14.25 -5.21 14.25
N ASN A 126 14.99 -5.93 13.42
CA ASN A 126 15.95 -5.34 12.49
C ASN A 126 15.27 -4.39 11.50
N THR A 127 14.00 -4.64 11.15
CA THR A 127 13.20 -3.82 10.24
C THR A 127 13.01 -2.41 10.81
N ALA A 128 12.63 -2.28 12.09
CA ALA A 128 12.50 -0.99 12.75
C ALA A 128 13.82 -0.22 12.74
N THR A 129 14.94 -0.88 13.04
CA THR A 129 16.27 -0.29 13.02
C THR A 129 16.65 0.17 11.61
N MET A 130 16.36 -0.61 10.58
CA MET A 130 16.65 -0.24 9.19
C MET A 130 15.83 0.96 8.73
N LYS A 131 14.55 1.04 9.04
CA LYS A 131 13.69 2.17 8.67
C LYS A 131 14.15 3.47 9.33
N THR A 132 14.50 3.43 10.60
CA THR A 132 15.08 4.58 11.31
C THR A 132 16.40 5.04 10.69
N ARG A 133 17.30 4.11 10.36
CA ARG A 133 18.56 4.44 9.68
C ARG A 133 18.35 5.03 8.31
N TYR A 134 17.38 4.51 7.55
CA TYR A 134 17.05 5.02 6.22
C TYR A 134 16.57 6.46 6.29
N ARG A 135 15.69 6.80 7.24
CA ARG A 135 15.25 8.17 7.50
C ARG A 135 16.41 9.11 7.79
N LEU A 136 17.33 8.71 8.69
CA LEU A 136 18.51 9.50 9.04
C LEU A 136 19.47 9.68 7.85
N GLY A 137 19.59 8.66 6.99
CA GLY A 137 20.50 8.69 5.83
C GLY A 137 20.04 9.60 4.71
N LEU A 138 18.76 9.86 4.57
CA LEU A 138 18.21 10.70 3.50
C LEU A 138 18.22 12.20 3.87
N GLY A 139 18.37 12.56 5.15
CA GLY A 139 18.36 13.94 5.62
C GLY A 139 17.07 14.72 5.33
N HIS A 140 16.04 14.03 4.85
CA HIS A 140 14.72 14.56 4.54
C HIS A 140 13.63 13.63 5.07
N PRO A 141 12.49 14.17 5.52
CA PRO A 141 11.33 13.34 5.77
C PRO A 141 10.92 12.71 4.45
N LEU A 142 10.78 11.40 4.45
CA LEU A 142 9.97 10.80 3.41
C LEU A 142 8.54 11.17 3.74
N PRO A 143 7.87 11.97 2.91
CA PRO A 143 6.45 12.17 3.08
C PRO A 143 5.81 10.78 3.10
N ALA A 144 4.84 10.60 3.96
CA ALA A 144 3.98 9.43 3.91
C ALA A 144 3.23 9.50 2.58
N PHE A 145 3.78 8.86 1.55
CA PHE A 145 3.10 8.78 0.26
C PHE A 145 1.91 7.85 0.42
N ILE A 146 0.76 8.37 0.10
CA ILE A 146 -0.41 7.55 -0.15
C ILE A 146 -0.18 6.87 -1.48
N THR A 147 0.19 5.62 -1.44
CA THR A 147 0.29 4.84 -2.67
C THR A 147 -1.07 4.27 -2.98
N ILE A 148 -1.61 4.70 -4.09
CA ILE A 148 -2.82 4.11 -4.64
C ILE A 148 -2.45 2.75 -5.20
N SER A 149 -3.02 1.72 -4.58
CA SER A 149 -3.17 0.34 -5.05
C SER A 149 -2.20 -0.16 -6.12
N ARG A 150 -1.28 -0.99 -5.70
CA ARG A 150 -0.49 -1.83 -6.58
C ARG A 150 -1.31 -3.06 -6.97
N CYS A 151 -1.66 -3.18 -8.22
CA CYS A 151 -2.22 -4.41 -8.77
C CYS A 151 -1.08 -5.39 -9.03
N GLN A 152 -0.96 -6.45 -8.24
CA GLN A 152 0.01 -7.52 -8.51
C GLN A 152 -0.58 -8.51 -9.51
N ASN A 153 -0.09 -8.49 -10.73
CA ASN A 153 -0.35 -9.55 -11.70
C ASN A 153 0.65 -10.68 -11.46
N ARG A 154 0.24 -11.79 -10.86
CA ARG A 154 1.00 -13.05 -10.93
C ARG A 154 0.78 -13.73 -12.28
N CYS A 155 1.31 -13.14 -13.30
CA CYS A 155 1.70 -13.93 -14.46
C CYS A 155 3.16 -14.34 -14.23
N GLY A 156 3.48 -15.61 -14.12
CA GLY A 156 4.72 -16.22 -13.62
C GLY A 156 6.07 -15.76 -14.19
N LYS A 157 6.23 -14.47 -14.43
CA LYS A 157 7.49 -13.79 -14.74
C LYS A 157 7.48 -12.43 -14.05
N SER A 158 8.49 -12.18 -13.23
CA SER A 158 8.84 -10.91 -12.62
C SER A 158 8.69 -9.75 -13.62
N PHE A 159 7.72 -8.87 -13.36
CA PHE A 159 7.60 -7.60 -14.06
C PHE A 159 8.44 -6.59 -13.27
N THR A 160 9.56 -6.18 -13.85
CA THR A 160 10.34 -5.05 -13.33
C THR A 160 9.61 -3.76 -13.75
N PRO A 161 9.14 -2.93 -12.82
CA PRO A 161 8.51 -1.66 -13.16
C PRO A 161 9.55 -0.74 -13.83
N PRO A 162 9.13 0.10 -14.80
CA PRO A 162 10.02 1.10 -15.38
C PRO A 162 10.47 2.06 -14.27
N LYS A 163 11.78 2.32 -14.22
CA LYS A 163 12.37 3.33 -13.34
C LYS A 163 11.67 4.66 -13.58
N ILE A 164 11.01 5.19 -12.57
CA ILE A 164 10.49 6.56 -12.58
C ILE A 164 11.72 7.47 -12.62
N ALA A 165 11.85 8.19 -13.74
CA ALA A 165 12.89 9.20 -13.86
C ALA A 165 12.64 10.28 -12.80
N SER A 166 13.67 10.57 -11.99
CA SER A 166 13.63 11.67 -11.04
C SER A 166 13.40 12.98 -11.79
N CYS A 167 12.26 13.62 -11.58
CA CYS A 167 12.15 15.05 -11.85
C CYS A 167 13.06 15.80 -10.86
N ARG A 168 14.04 16.51 -11.42
CA ARG A 168 14.82 17.52 -10.71
C ARG A 168 13.96 18.76 -10.49
#